data_03b42d1ac41ac78cf11c0f547f56b171
#
_entry.id   03b42d1ac41ac78cf11c0f547f56b171
#
_cell.length_a   1.000
_cell.length_b   1.000
_cell.length_c   1.000
_cell.angle_alpha   90.00
_cell.angle_beta   90.00
_cell.angle_gamma   90.00
#
_symmetry.space_group_name_H-M   'P 1'
#
loop_
_entity.id
_entity.type
_entity.pdbx_description
1 polymer ?
#
loop_
_entity_poly.entity_id
_entity_poly.type
_entity_poly.pdbx_seq_one_letter_code
_entity_poly.pdbx_strand_id
1 'polypeptide(L)'
;MAHPAVAVLESALRARKLDRTLTTTLPSWEWTDPASLLPMDVPLVDACLRGGLPRGQLSEFSGPGSCGRMTLLLQLMSAATQRGEIVALVDTCDRLDVASAAAAGVDLDRVLWIRGSGSGIRDSGSGIRDSGFGIRGSGFETRDQRPGTGDWGLGTAVDRALKALNLVLQAGGFSLVAIDLADVPPVRLKQIPFTTWPRVQRVIEGSDTACVLVTPEPLARSAGGLTLSLAGRSTWTGVSDRSRLLQGVDLRVRVVSPRKRIDGDVRVRAVAP
;
A
#
# COMPACT_ATOMS: atom_id res chain seq x y z
N MET A 1 7.90 18.65 -33.21
CA MET A 1 7.53 17.94 -34.45
C MET A 1 7.51 16.44 -34.14
N ALA A 2 6.39 15.75 -34.42
CA ALA A 2 6.30 14.30 -34.20
C ALA A 2 7.23 13.56 -35.18
N HIS A 3 7.87 12.51 -34.69
CA HIS A 3 8.78 11.69 -35.49
C HIS A 3 8.02 11.00 -36.63
N PRO A 4 8.48 11.04 -37.89
CA PRO A 4 7.74 10.51 -39.04
C PRO A 4 7.30 9.05 -38.90
N ALA A 5 8.06 8.22 -38.17
CA ALA A 5 7.69 6.83 -37.86
C ALA A 5 6.44 6.72 -36.99
N VAL A 6 6.15 7.70 -36.13
CA VAL A 6 4.95 7.71 -35.27
C VAL A 6 3.70 7.96 -36.12
N ALA A 7 3.77 8.88 -37.06
CA ALA A 7 2.65 9.18 -37.97
C ALA A 7 2.30 7.97 -38.85
N VAL A 8 3.30 7.22 -39.32
CA VAL A 8 3.08 5.99 -40.11
C VAL A 8 2.43 4.90 -39.25
N LEU A 9 2.87 4.73 -38.00
CA LEU A 9 2.30 3.76 -37.08
C LEU A 9 0.85 4.11 -36.73
N GLU A 10 0.55 5.38 -36.42
CA GLU A 10 -0.81 5.85 -36.16
C GLU A 10 -1.75 5.64 -37.35
N SER A 11 -1.26 5.90 -38.56
CA SER A 11 -2.05 5.65 -39.79
C SER A 11 -2.36 4.15 -39.95
N ALA A 12 -1.38 3.28 -39.74
CA ALA A 12 -1.55 1.84 -39.83
C ALA A 12 -2.53 1.29 -38.78
N LEU A 13 -2.53 1.86 -37.57
CA LEU A 13 -3.43 1.47 -36.49
C LEU A 13 -4.86 1.96 -36.71
N ARG A 14 -5.05 3.18 -37.26
CA ARG A 14 -6.36 3.68 -37.68
C ARG A 14 -6.96 2.80 -38.78
N ALA A 15 -6.17 2.39 -39.78
CA ALA A 15 -6.62 1.49 -40.82
C ALA A 15 -7.11 0.14 -40.28
N ARG A 16 -6.62 -0.30 -39.14
CA ARG A 16 -7.04 -1.55 -38.46
C ARG A 16 -8.07 -1.33 -37.35
N LYS A 17 -8.62 -0.11 -37.20
CA LYS A 17 -9.55 0.27 -36.10
C LYS A 17 -9.02 0.00 -34.69
N LEU A 18 -7.70 0.01 -34.53
CA LEU A 18 -6.99 -0.20 -33.26
C LEU A 18 -6.56 1.12 -32.60
N ASP A 19 -6.89 2.25 -33.20
CA ASP A 19 -6.62 3.61 -32.72
C ASP A 19 -7.24 3.90 -31.34
N ARG A 20 -8.36 3.23 -31.01
CA ARG A 20 -9.00 3.35 -29.69
C ARG A 20 -8.24 2.63 -28.56
N THR A 21 -7.29 1.77 -28.89
CA THR A 21 -6.48 1.06 -27.87
C THR A 21 -5.17 1.77 -27.56
N LEU A 22 -4.81 2.77 -28.35
CA LEU A 22 -3.68 3.64 -28.09
C LEU A 22 -4.18 4.88 -27.37
N THR A 23 -3.94 4.93 -26.08
CA THR A 23 -3.98 6.18 -25.33
C THR A 23 -2.78 6.99 -25.78
N THR A 24 -2.96 7.84 -26.80
CA THR A 24 -1.92 8.72 -27.35
C THR A 24 -1.50 9.82 -26.39
N THR A 25 -2.26 10.06 -25.34
CA THR A 25 -1.89 10.88 -24.19
C THR A 25 -1.55 9.95 -23.03
N LEU A 26 -0.25 9.79 -22.77
CA LEU A 26 0.16 9.38 -21.42
C LEU A 26 -0.58 10.31 -20.45
N PRO A 27 -1.24 9.78 -19.41
CA PRO A 27 -1.85 10.63 -18.39
C PRO A 27 -0.82 11.69 -18.00
N SER A 28 -1.19 12.97 -18.15
CA SER A 28 -0.31 14.01 -17.67
C SER A 28 -0.25 13.85 -16.14
N TRP A 29 0.92 13.53 -15.62
CA TRP A 29 1.17 13.42 -14.17
C TRP A 29 1.09 14.76 -13.46
N GLU A 30 0.51 15.76 -14.10
CA GLU A 30 0.25 17.06 -13.52
C GLU A 30 -1.02 16.98 -12.70
N TRP A 31 -0.90 16.42 -11.50
CA TRP A 31 -1.90 16.60 -10.47
C TRP A 31 -1.84 18.07 -10.02
N THR A 32 -2.54 18.90 -10.74
CA THR A 32 -2.61 20.34 -10.45
C THR A 32 -3.73 20.65 -9.46
N ASP A 33 -4.68 19.74 -9.29
CA ASP A 33 -5.77 19.89 -8.35
C ASP A 33 -5.39 19.29 -6.97
N PRO A 34 -5.27 20.10 -5.91
CA PRO A 34 -5.01 19.62 -4.56
C PRO A 34 -6.04 18.60 -4.06
N ALA A 35 -7.30 18.67 -4.54
CA ALA A 35 -8.35 17.73 -4.15
C ALA A 35 -8.08 16.30 -4.69
N SER A 36 -7.29 16.19 -5.76
CA SER A 36 -6.86 14.89 -6.31
C SER A 36 -5.72 14.22 -5.54
N LEU A 37 -5.26 14.82 -4.45
CA LEU A 37 -4.14 14.34 -3.65
C LEU A 37 -4.58 13.99 -2.23
N LEU A 38 -3.91 13.02 -1.65
CA LEU A 38 -4.05 12.62 -0.25
C LEU A 38 -2.77 13.03 0.50
N PRO A 39 -2.76 14.15 1.25
CA PRO A 39 -1.58 14.58 2.00
C PRO A 39 -1.32 13.68 3.21
N MET A 40 -0.05 13.55 3.57
CA MET A 40 0.42 12.76 4.72
C MET A 40 0.59 13.61 5.98
N ASP A 41 0.44 14.94 5.87
CA ASP A 41 0.74 15.91 6.93
C ASP A 41 2.20 15.83 7.43
N VAL A 42 3.11 15.46 6.51
CA VAL A 42 4.55 15.52 6.68
C VAL A 42 5.10 16.51 5.65
N PRO A 43 5.31 17.80 6.03
CA PRO A 43 5.54 18.89 5.06
C PRO A 43 6.65 18.61 4.05
N LEU A 44 7.76 18.00 4.50
CA LEU A 44 8.88 17.68 3.62
C LEU A 44 8.53 16.56 2.62
N VAL A 45 7.75 15.56 3.05
CA VAL A 45 7.32 14.47 2.17
C VAL A 45 6.27 14.98 1.21
N ASP A 46 5.27 15.72 1.71
CA ASP A 46 4.21 16.29 0.86
C ASP A 46 4.77 17.26 -0.17
N ALA A 47 5.74 18.10 0.19
CA ALA A 47 6.45 18.96 -0.77
C ALA A 47 7.18 18.14 -1.84
N CYS A 48 7.86 17.05 -1.45
CA CYS A 48 8.50 16.11 -2.37
C CYS A 48 7.49 15.46 -3.31
N LEU A 49 6.28 15.12 -2.81
CA LEU A 49 5.20 14.50 -3.58
C LEU A 49 4.27 15.53 -4.25
N ARG A 50 4.60 16.83 -4.17
CA ARG A 50 3.77 17.94 -4.71
C ARG A 50 2.37 18.01 -4.11
N GLY A 51 2.23 17.65 -2.83
CA GLY A 51 1.00 17.78 -2.05
C GLY A 51 0.47 16.47 -1.48
N GLY A 52 1.02 15.31 -1.83
CA GLY A 52 0.59 14.02 -1.27
C GLY A 52 0.53 12.88 -2.29
N LEU A 53 -0.15 11.80 -1.91
CA LEU A 53 -0.37 10.66 -2.80
C LEU A 53 -1.55 10.93 -3.75
N PRO A 54 -1.45 10.53 -5.02
CA PRO A 54 -2.55 10.71 -5.97
C PRO A 54 -3.73 9.79 -5.64
N ARG A 55 -4.93 10.37 -5.58
CA ARG A 55 -6.19 9.64 -5.53
C ARG A 55 -6.48 9.00 -6.89
N GLY A 56 -7.22 7.92 -6.91
CA GLY A 56 -7.49 7.15 -8.11
C GLY A 56 -6.27 6.39 -8.66
N GLN A 57 -5.19 6.27 -7.85
CA GLN A 57 -3.94 5.66 -8.29
C GLN A 57 -3.40 4.67 -7.26
N LEU A 58 -2.71 3.64 -7.77
CA LEU A 58 -1.99 2.66 -6.94
C LEU A 58 -0.56 3.16 -6.70
N SER A 59 -0.26 3.55 -5.47
CA SER A 59 1.08 3.92 -5.02
C SER A 59 1.72 2.79 -4.21
N GLU A 60 3.04 2.82 -4.07
CA GLU A 60 3.78 1.75 -3.41
C GLU A 60 4.83 2.31 -2.45
N PHE A 61 4.85 1.77 -1.23
CA PHE A 61 5.87 2.00 -0.21
C PHE A 61 6.76 0.77 -0.12
N SER A 62 7.98 0.86 -0.61
CA SER A 62 8.90 -0.27 -0.67
C SER A 62 10.17 -0.02 0.12
N GLY A 63 10.73 -1.08 0.70
CA GLY A 63 11.98 -1.01 1.44
C GLY A 63 12.21 -2.22 2.34
N PRO A 64 13.40 -2.41 2.91
CA PRO A 64 13.71 -3.53 3.80
C PRO A 64 12.95 -3.45 5.13
N GLY A 65 13.02 -4.51 5.94
CA GLY A 65 12.48 -4.51 7.30
C GLY A 65 13.01 -3.33 8.12
N SER A 66 12.18 -2.80 9.01
CA SER A 66 12.52 -1.68 9.91
C SER A 66 12.95 -0.37 9.21
N CYS A 67 12.62 -0.20 7.92
CA CYS A 67 12.94 1.02 7.17
C CYS A 67 11.93 2.15 7.37
N GLY A 68 10.89 1.98 8.22
CA GLY A 68 9.86 3.00 8.48
C GLY A 68 8.65 2.96 7.55
N ARG A 69 8.44 1.88 6.78
CA ARG A 69 7.26 1.72 5.90
C ARG A 69 5.96 1.83 6.68
N MET A 70 5.87 1.09 7.80
CA MET A 70 4.69 1.14 8.66
C MET A 70 4.55 2.51 9.34
N THR A 71 5.64 3.13 9.76
CA THR A 71 5.63 4.48 10.34
C THR A 71 5.02 5.49 9.35
N LEU A 72 5.42 5.44 8.08
CA LEU A 72 4.88 6.30 7.04
C LEU A 72 3.42 5.98 6.73
N LEU A 73 3.05 4.69 6.72
CA LEU A 73 1.66 4.27 6.53
C LEU A 73 0.77 4.75 7.68
N LEU A 74 1.19 4.57 8.94
CA LEU A 74 0.43 5.03 10.11
C LEU A 74 0.27 6.55 10.10
N GLN A 75 1.30 7.29 9.70
CA GLN A 75 1.22 8.75 9.55
C GLN A 75 0.19 9.14 8.48
N LEU A 76 0.17 8.46 7.34
CA LEU A 76 -0.82 8.68 6.28
C LEU A 76 -2.24 8.35 6.76
N MET A 77 -2.42 7.24 7.48
CA MET A 77 -3.70 6.84 8.07
C MET A 77 -4.15 7.86 9.13
N SER A 78 -3.22 8.32 9.98
CA SER A 78 -3.50 9.35 10.98
C SER A 78 -3.98 10.64 10.30
N ALA A 79 -3.23 11.15 9.33
CA ALA A 79 -3.58 12.35 8.60
C ALA A 79 -4.97 12.24 7.94
N ALA A 80 -5.30 11.12 7.30
CA ALA A 80 -6.59 10.89 6.68
C ALA A 80 -7.73 10.81 7.71
N THR A 81 -7.56 10.02 8.77
CA THR A 81 -8.61 9.84 9.79
C THR A 81 -8.85 11.11 10.60
N GLN A 82 -7.82 11.90 10.88
CA GLN A 82 -7.94 13.21 11.55
C GLN A 82 -8.71 14.24 10.70
N ARG A 83 -8.69 14.13 9.37
CA ARG A 83 -9.56 14.91 8.47
C ARG A 83 -11.00 14.40 8.41
N GLY A 84 -11.32 13.33 9.16
CA GLY A 84 -12.65 12.70 9.17
C GLY A 84 -12.87 11.69 8.05
N GLU A 85 -11.83 11.34 7.30
CA GLU A 85 -11.89 10.38 6.20
C GLU A 85 -11.89 8.94 6.73
N ILE A 86 -12.50 8.01 5.98
CA ILE A 86 -12.50 6.59 6.31
C ILE A 86 -11.38 5.90 5.55
N VAL A 87 -10.62 5.07 6.24
CA VAL A 87 -9.51 4.32 5.67
C VAL A 87 -9.71 2.82 5.84
N ALA A 88 -9.14 2.02 4.93
CA ALA A 88 -9.13 0.56 5.05
C ALA A 88 -7.68 0.04 5.02
N LEU A 89 -7.39 -0.91 5.90
CA LEU A 89 -6.13 -1.63 5.93
C LEU A 89 -6.37 -3.13 5.77
N VAL A 90 -5.84 -3.71 4.71
CA VAL A 90 -5.76 -5.15 4.51
C VAL A 90 -4.41 -5.62 5.06
N ASP A 91 -4.43 -6.15 6.26
CA ASP A 91 -3.25 -6.62 6.99
C ASP A 91 -3.06 -8.12 6.74
N THR A 92 -2.25 -8.46 5.74
CA THR A 92 -2.09 -9.84 5.25
C THR A 92 -1.55 -10.80 6.30
N CYS A 93 -0.64 -10.32 7.15
CA CYS A 93 0.06 -11.13 8.14
C CYS A 93 -0.39 -10.88 9.59
N ASP A 94 -1.43 -10.06 9.79
CA ASP A 94 -1.96 -9.67 11.11
C ASP A 94 -0.87 -9.04 12.00
N ARG A 95 -0.23 -7.98 11.47
CA ARG A 95 0.93 -7.32 12.07
C ARG A 95 0.65 -5.91 12.59
N LEU A 96 -0.54 -5.38 12.38
CA LEU A 96 -0.88 -4.05 12.90
C LEU A 96 -0.82 -4.06 14.41
N ASP A 97 0.06 -3.24 14.97
CA ASP A 97 0.04 -2.91 16.39
C ASP A 97 -0.91 -1.74 16.62
N VAL A 98 -2.04 -2.05 17.23
CA VAL A 98 -3.12 -1.09 17.51
C VAL A 98 -2.66 0.01 18.45
N ALA A 99 -1.79 -0.32 19.43
CA ALA A 99 -1.25 0.66 20.36
C ALA A 99 -0.37 1.69 19.64
N SER A 100 0.51 1.22 18.74
CA SER A 100 1.32 2.09 17.90
C SER A 100 0.48 2.93 16.92
N ALA A 101 -0.60 2.37 16.38
CA ALA A 101 -1.51 3.11 15.51
C ALA A 101 -2.21 4.25 16.28
N ALA A 102 -2.74 3.96 17.47
CA ALA A 102 -3.34 4.97 18.33
C ALA A 102 -2.32 6.04 18.76
N ALA A 103 -1.10 5.63 19.14
CA ALA A 103 -0.03 6.56 19.51
C ALA A 103 0.41 7.46 18.33
N ALA A 104 0.32 6.95 17.09
CA ALA A 104 0.54 7.74 15.89
C ALA A 104 -0.63 8.70 15.56
N GLY A 105 -1.69 8.71 16.35
CA GLY A 105 -2.85 9.58 16.17
C GLY A 105 -3.89 9.05 15.18
N VAL A 106 -3.88 7.77 14.84
CA VAL A 106 -4.91 7.17 13.98
C VAL A 106 -6.24 7.11 14.76
N ASP A 107 -7.30 7.68 14.21
CA ASP A 107 -8.65 7.50 14.71
C ASP A 107 -9.15 6.11 14.30
N LEU A 108 -9.12 5.16 15.25
CA LEU A 108 -9.42 3.76 15.01
C LEU A 108 -10.90 3.53 14.65
N ASP A 109 -11.81 4.41 15.04
CA ASP A 109 -13.23 4.31 14.69
C ASP A 109 -13.48 4.57 13.20
N ARG A 110 -12.47 5.11 12.49
CA ARG A 110 -12.49 5.37 11.05
C ARG A 110 -11.65 4.39 10.24
N VAL A 111 -11.21 3.29 10.87
CA VAL A 111 -10.37 2.28 10.22
C VAL A 111 -11.15 0.99 10.01
N LEU A 112 -11.33 0.58 8.77
CA LEU A 112 -11.71 -0.78 8.43
C LEU A 112 -10.45 -1.65 8.42
N TRP A 113 -10.23 -2.44 9.48
CA TRP A 113 -9.11 -3.36 9.56
C TRP A 113 -9.51 -4.77 9.15
N ILE A 114 -8.97 -5.24 8.04
CA ILE A 114 -9.19 -6.58 7.50
C ILE A 114 -7.96 -7.42 7.84
N ARG A 115 -8.14 -8.32 8.78
CA ARG A 115 -7.07 -9.14 9.33
C ARG A 115 -6.86 -10.39 8.50
N GLY A 116 -5.62 -10.62 8.13
CA GLY A 116 -5.18 -11.90 7.57
C GLY A 116 -5.20 -12.98 8.63
N SER A 117 -5.37 -14.23 8.21
CA SER A 117 -5.15 -15.36 9.11
C SER A 117 -3.65 -15.49 9.34
N GLY A 118 -3.13 -14.92 10.42
CA GLY A 118 -1.76 -15.14 10.84
C GLY A 118 -1.53 -16.65 10.98
N SER A 119 -0.55 -17.20 10.26
CA SER A 119 -0.06 -18.56 10.54
C SER A 119 0.62 -18.51 11.91
N GLY A 120 -0.13 -18.94 12.94
CA GLY A 120 0.13 -18.85 14.35
C GLY A 120 1.58 -18.96 14.80
N ILE A 121 2.04 -17.93 15.46
CA ILE A 121 2.67 -18.13 16.75
C ILE A 121 1.51 -17.97 17.75
N ARG A 122 0.97 -19.09 18.19
CA ARG A 122 0.10 -19.14 19.36
C ARG A 122 0.97 -18.81 20.54
N ASP A 123 0.95 -17.56 20.95
CA ASP A 123 1.36 -17.22 22.31
C ASP A 123 0.21 -17.71 23.21
N SER A 124 0.50 -18.78 23.94
CA SER A 124 -0.42 -19.40 24.90
C SER A 124 -0.51 -18.49 26.13
N GLY A 125 -1.47 -17.57 26.13
CA GLY A 125 -1.72 -16.72 27.29
C GLY A 125 -2.88 -15.77 27.12
N SER A 126 -4.02 -16.21 27.62
CA SER A 126 -5.28 -15.52 27.94
C SER A 126 -6.40 -15.61 26.91
N GLY A 127 -7.39 -16.42 27.30
CA GLY A 127 -8.61 -16.61 26.55
C GLY A 127 -9.52 -15.40 26.58
N ILE A 128 -9.76 -14.84 25.40
CA ILE A 128 -10.98 -14.10 25.10
C ILE A 128 -11.61 -14.84 23.93
N ARG A 129 -12.80 -15.38 24.15
CA ARG A 129 -13.59 -16.05 23.11
C ARG A 129 -14.08 -14.99 22.16
N ASP A 130 -13.57 -15.03 20.94
CA ASP A 130 -14.01 -14.18 19.83
C ASP A 130 -15.37 -14.68 19.34
N SER A 131 -16.38 -13.83 19.46
CA SER A 131 -17.71 -14.05 18.89
C SER A 131 -17.63 -13.67 17.40
N GLY A 132 -17.41 -14.68 16.56
CA GLY A 132 -17.33 -14.54 15.12
C GLY A 132 -18.61 -13.97 14.52
N PHE A 133 -18.47 -12.85 13.83
CA PHE A 133 -19.49 -12.33 12.93
C PHE A 133 -19.34 -13.04 11.57
N GLY A 134 -20.06 -14.15 11.43
CA GLY A 134 -20.07 -14.93 10.20
C GLY A 134 -21.02 -14.34 9.17
N ILE A 135 -20.48 -13.79 8.09
CA ILE A 135 -21.27 -13.56 6.87
C ILE A 135 -21.43 -14.92 6.18
N ARG A 136 -22.65 -15.48 6.24
CA ARG A 136 -23.03 -16.65 5.44
C ARG A 136 -23.28 -16.21 4.00
N GLY A 137 -22.32 -16.42 3.13
CA GLY A 137 -22.46 -16.35 1.67
C GLY A 137 -22.51 -17.77 1.10
N SER A 138 -23.55 -18.04 0.34
CA SER A 138 -23.90 -19.32 -0.28
C SER A 138 -22.80 -19.94 -1.14
N GLY A 139 -22.47 -21.19 -0.87
CA GLY A 139 -22.14 -22.23 -1.85
C GLY A 139 -20.87 -22.09 -2.65
N PHE A 140 -19.75 -22.54 -2.08
CA PHE A 140 -18.73 -23.27 -2.82
C PHE A 140 -18.08 -24.27 -1.86
N GLU A 141 -18.45 -25.54 -1.98
CA GLU A 141 -17.80 -26.64 -1.27
C GLU A 141 -16.36 -26.78 -1.76
N THR A 142 -15.41 -26.41 -0.92
CA THR A 142 -14.01 -26.84 -1.09
C THR A 142 -13.72 -27.98 -0.11
N ARG A 143 -13.47 -29.12 -0.70
CA ARG A 143 -13.09 -30.37 -0.07
C ARG A 143 -11.95 -30.15 0.92
N ASP A 144 -12.21 -30.52 2.15
CA ASP A 144 -11.31 -30.48 3.31
C ASP A 144 -10.02 -31.27 3.02
N GLN A 145 -8.90 -30.58 2.84
CA GLN A 145 -7.58 -31.17 2.90
C GLN A 145 -6.86 -30.59 4.11
N ARG A 146 -6.57 -31.47 5.09
CA ARG A 146 -5.84 -31.17 6.32
C ARG A 146 -4.54 -30.43 6.03
N PRO A 147 -4.20 -29.34 6.74
CA PRO A 147 -2.99 -28.58 6.50
C PRO A 147 -1.79 -29.35 7.05
N GLY A 148 -0.91 -29.77 6.13
CA GLY A 148 0.46 -30.07 6.47
C GLY A 148 1.17 -28.81 6.92
N THR A 149 1.93 -28.91 7.99
CA THR A 149 2.74 -27.86 8.61
C THR A 149 3.79 -27.36 7.62
N GLY A 150 3.62 -26.17 7.05
CA GLY A 150 4.60 -25.49 6.20
C GLY A 150 3.94 -24.76 5.05
N ASP A 151 4.37 -23.57 4.77
CA ASP A 151 4.30 -22.77 3.51
C ASP A 151 2.96 -22.62 2.75
N TRP A 152 1.99 -23.53 2.88
CA TRP A 152 0.69 -23.51 2.18
C TRP A 152 -0.27 -22.41 2.72
N GLY A 153 -0.10 -21.99 3.97
CA GLY A 153 -0.95 -20.99 4.60
C GLY A 153 -0.77 -19.57 4.05
N LEU A 154 0.47 -19.19 3.71
CA LEU A 154 0.80 -17.84 3.22
C LEU A 154 0.34 -17.57 1.79
N GLY A 155 0.35 -18.56 0.89
CA GLY A 155 -0.20 -18.42 -0.45
C GLY A 155 -1.70 -18.11 -0.40
N THR A 156 -2.45 -18.85 0.42
CA THR A 156 -3.89 -18.61 0.63
C THR A 156 -4.17 -17.31 1.37
N ALA A 157 -3.26 -16.83 2.24
CA ALA A 157 -3.39 -15.54 2.92
C ALA A 157 -3.24 -14.37 1.93
N VAL A 158 -2.24 -14.42 1.05
CA VAL A 158 -2.04 -13.40 0.00
C VAL A 158 -3.24 -13.38 -0.96
N ASP A 159 -3.73 -14.54 -1.40
CA ASP A 159 -4.90 -14.61 -2.29
C ASP A 159 -6.16 -14.04 -1.63
N ARG A 160 -6.37 -14.32 -0.35
CA ARG A 160 -7.47 -13.73 0.43
C ARG A 160 -7.31 -12.23 0.60
N ALA A 161 -6.10 -11.75 0.89
CA ALA A 161 -5.81 -10.33 1.00
C ALA A 161 -6.07 -9.59 -0.32
N LEU A 162 -5.65 -10.14 -1.46
CA LEU A 162 -5.92 -9.56 -2.78
C LEU A 162 -7.42 -9.56 -3.12
N LYS A 163 -8.17 -10.60 -2.73
CA LYS A 163 -9.63 -10.63 -2.86
C LYS A 163 -10.29 -9.57 -1.99
N ALA A 164 -9.86 -9.45 -0.72
CA ALA A 164 -10.35 -8.44 0.19
C ALA A 164 -10.06 -7.01 -0.32
N LEU A 165 -8.84 -6.77 -0.77
CA LEU A 165 -8.46 -5.50 -1.40
C LEU A 165 -9.43 -5.14 -2.53
N ASN A 166 -9.66 -6.08 -3.46
CA ASN A 166 -10.54 -5.85 -4.60
C ASN A 166 -11.98 -5.55 -4.18
N LEU A 167 -12.51 -6.27 -3.18
CA LEU A 167 -13.86 -6.04 -2.64
C LEU A 167 -13.99 -4.65 -2.01
N VAL A 168 -13.00 -4.24 -1.20
CA VAL A 168 -12.99 -2.91 -0.55
C VAL A 168 -12.93 -1.80 -1.59
N LEU A 169 -12.06 -1.95 -2.59
CA LEU A 169 -11.94 -0.95 -3.66
C LEU A 169 -13.22 -0.85 -4.50
N GLN A 170 -13.89 -1.98 -4.77
CA GLN A 170 -15.19 -1.98 -5.47
C GLN A 170 -16.31 -1.40 -4.63
N ALA A 171 -16.31 -1.60 -3.32
CA ALA A 171 -17.29 -1.02 -2.42
C ALA A 171 -17.21 0.51 -2.38
N GLY A 172 -16.01 1.08 -2.53
CA GLY A 172 -15.78 2.53 -2.49
C GLY A 172 -16.01 3.15 -1.12
N GLY A 173 -16.00 4.48 -1.06
CA GLY A 173 -16.25 5.23 0.18
C GLY A 173 -15.04 5.37 1.10
N PHE A 174 -13.86 4.92 0.68
CA PHE A 174 -12.61 5.06 1.41
C PHE A 174 -11.72 6.10 0.73
N SER A 175 -11.11 6.97 1.51
CA SER A 175 -10.09 7.90 1.01
C SER A 175 -8.73 7.21 0.80
N LEU A 176 -8.44 6.22 1.66
CA LEU A 176 -7.23 5.42 1.62
C LEU A 176 -7.58 3.94 1.75
N VAL A 177 -7.05 3.11 0.87
CA VAL A 177 -7.04 1.66 1.02
C VAL A 177 -5.60 1.18 0.96
N ALA A 178 -5.10 0.61 2.04
CA ALA A 178 -3.75 0.07 2.11
C ALA A 178 -3.78 -1.47 2.18
N ILE A 179 -2.81 -2.11 1.54
CA ILE A 179 -2.53 -3.53 1.72
C ILE A 179 -1.10 -3.72 2.20
N ASP A 180 -0.94 -4.40 3.33
CA ASP A 180 0.36 -4.71 3.89
C ASP A 180 0.82 -6.11 3.47
N LEU A 181 1.85 -6.13 2.63
CA LEU A 181 2.58 -7.31 2.17
C LEU A 181 4.03 -7.31 2.65
N ALA A 182 4.36 -6.45 3.61
CA ALA A 182 5.74 -6.20 4.06
C ALA A 182 6.45 -7.46 4.58
N ASP A 183 5.70 -8.32 5.28
CA ASP A 183 6.22 -9.55 5.90
C ASP A 183 5.96 -10.80 5.04
N VAL A 184 5.41 -10.61 3.84
CA VAL A 184 5.23 -11.72 2.90
C VAL A 184 6.58 -12.05 2.24
N PRO A 185 7.02 -13.32 2.26
CA PRO A 185 8.28 -13.72 1.65
C PRO A 185 8.36 -13.33 0.17
N PRO A 186 9.53 -12.83 -0.31
CA PRO A 186 9.70 -12.39 -1.71
C PRO A 186 9.36 -13.48 -2.74
N VAL A 187 9.59 -14.74 -2.41
CA VAL A 187 9.25 -15.87 -3.29
C VAL A 187 7.74 -15.93 -3.55
N ARG A 188 6.92 -15.63 -2.53
CA ARG A 188 5.45 -15.59 -2.65
C ARG A 188 4.97 -14.35 -3.39
N LEU A 189 5.59 -13.21 -3.14
CA LEU A 189 5.27 -11.98 -3.86
C LEU A 189 5.52 -12.12 -5.37
N LYS A 190 6.58 -12.83 -5.77
CA LYS A 190 6.90 -13.12 -7.18
C LYS A 190 5.89 -14.04 -7.86
N GLN A 191 5.10 -14.80 -7.10
CA GLN A 191 4.03 -15.65 -7.63
C GLN A 191 2.75 -14.87 -7.97
N ILE A 192 2.61 -13.62 -7.46
CA ILE A 192 1.47 -12.78 -7.80
C ILE A 192 1.55 -12.41 -9.29
N PRO A 193 0.51 -12.73 -10.09
CA PRO A 193 0.52 -12.38 -11.51
C PRO A 193 0.69 -10.87 -11.70
N PHE A 194 1.59 -10.47 -12.57
CA PHE A 194 1.82 -9.05 -12.87
C PHE A 194 0.55 -8.30 -13.27
N THR A 195 -0.40 -8.99 -13.93
CA THR A 195 -1.69 -8.44 -14.36
C THR A 195 -2.60 -8.04 -13.18
N THR A 196 -2.27 -8.43 -11.95
CA THR A 196 -3.03 -8.06 -10.73
C THR A 196 -3.01 -6.55 -10.52
N TRP A 197 -1.85 -5.91 -10.65
CA TRP A 197 -1.68 -4.49 -10.37
C TRP A 197 -2.39 -3.57 -11.36
N PRO A 198 -2.30 -3.79 -12.68
CA PRO A 198 -3.12 -3.06 -13.65
C PRO A 198 -4.63 -3.25 -13.46
N ARG A 199 -5.08 -4.41 -12.95
CA ARG A 199 -6.49 -4.63 -12.62
C ARG A 199 -6.91 -3.80 -11.41
N VAL A 200 -6.10 -3.80 -10.34
CA VAL A 200 -6.33 -2.94 -9.17
C VAL A 200 -6.37 -1.47 -9.60
N GLN A 201 -5.42 -1.03 -10.41
CA GLN A 201 -5.38 0.33 -10.94
C GLN A 201 -6.67 0.71 -11.66
N ARG A 202 -7.21 -0.16 -12.51
CA ARG A 202 -8.47 0.09 -13.24
C ARG A 202 -9.69 0.22 -12.33
N VAL A 203 -9.69 -0.50 -11.20
CA VAL A 203 -10.82 -0.43 -10.25
C VAL A 203 -10.87 0.93 -9.55
N ILE A 204 -9.71 1.53 -9.26
CA ILE A 204 -9.63 2.81 -8.55
C ILE A 204 -9.55 4.02 -9.47
N GLU A 205 -9.30 3.82 -10.75
CA GLU A 205 -9.18 4.91 -11.72
C GLU A 205 -10.44 5.78 -11.74
N GLY A 206 -10.26 7.09 -11.54
CA GLY A 206 -11.39 8.04 -11.47
C GLY A 206 -12.14 8.06 -10.13
N SER A 207 -11.67 7.33 -9.10
CA SER A 207 -12.21 7.41 -7.74
C SER A 207 -11.40 8.38 -6.86
N ASP A 208 -11.98 8.79 -5.73
CA ASP A 208 -11.31 9.60 -4.72
C ASP A 208 -10.44 8.77 -3.75
N THR A 209 -10.24 7.49 -4.05
CA THR A 209 -9.48 6.56 -3.22
C THR A 209 -8.01 6.55 -3.61
N ALA A 210 -7.09 6.84 -2.68
CA ALA A 210 -5.69 6.50 -2.84
C ALA A 210 -5.47 5.03 -2.43
N CYS A 211 -4.81 4.24 -3.27
CA CYS A 211 -4.45 2.87 -2.90
C CYS A 211 -2.95 2.76 -2.63
N VAL A 212 -2.57 2.14 -1.51
CA VAL A 212 -1.16 1.99 -1.10
C VAL A 212 -0.81 0.52 -0.91
N LEU A 213 0.23 0.12 -1.58
CA LEU A 213 0.86 -1.20 -1.45
C LEU A 213 2.11 -1.07 -0.58
N VAL A 214 2.21 -1.83 0.51
CA VAL A 214 3.41 -1.86 1.37
C VAL A 214 4.16 -3.16 1.13
N THR A 215 5.42 -3.06 0.67
CA THR A 215 6.19 -4.22 0.18
C THR A 215 7.66 -4.18 0.63
N PRO A 216 8.36 -5.33 0.69
CA PRO A 216 9.79 -5.35 0.96
C PRO A 216 10.64 -4.81 -0.21
N GLU A 217 10.16 -4.96 -1.44
CA GLU A 217 10.81 -4.49 -2.68
C GLU A 217 9.74 -4.05 -3.69
N PRO A 218 10.06 -3.17 -4.67
CA PRO A 218 9.08 -2.70 -5.65
C PRO A 218 8.45 -3.84 -6.43
N LEU A 219 7.11 -3.95 -6.36
CA LEU A 219 6.33 -5.03 -6.93
C LEU A 219 5.40 -4.57 -8.06
N ALA A 220 4.70 -3.45 -7.87
CA ALA A 220 3.68 -2.97 -8.79
C ALA A 220 4.24 -2.31 -10.06
N ARG A 221 5.53 -1.98 -10.10
CA ARG A 221 6.22 -1.30 -11.20
C ARG A 221 5.42 -0.15 -11.82
N SER A 222 4.91 0.71 -10.94
CA SER A 222 4.17 1.94 -11.29
C SER A 222 3.00 1.72 -12.26
N ALA A 223 1.95 1.09 -11.76
CA ALA A 223 0.69 1.00 -12.48
C ALA A 223 -0.08 2.34 -12.53
N GLY A 224 0.61 3.48 -12.39
CA GLY A 224 0.01 4.81 -12.50
C GLY A 224 0.30 5.75 -11.33
N GLY A 225 0.55 5.22 -10.12
CA GLY A 225 0.86 6.01 -8.93
C GLY A 225 2.35 6.21 -8.67
N LEU A 226 2.69 6.52 -7.44
CA LEU A 226 4.06 6.76 -6.99
C LEU A 226 4.67 5.50 -6.39
N THR A 227 5.92 5.21 -6.72
CA THR A 227 6.73 4.23 -6.00
C THR A 227 7.74 4.96 -5.12
N LEU A 228 7.57 4.81 -3.80
CA LEU A 228 8.47 5.36 -2.80
C LEU A 228 9.41 4.26 -2.30
N SER A 229 10.70 4.48 -2.43
CA SER A 229 11.71 3.64 -1.81
C SER A 229 12.08 4.22 -0.46
N LEU A 230 11.95 3.43 0.58
CA LEU A 230 12.18 3.81 1.94
C LEU A 230 13.44 3.17 2.49
N ALA A 231 14.26 3.97 3.14
CA ALA A 231 15.41 3.49 3.91
C ALA A 231 15.36 4.17 5.28
N GLY A 232 15.44 3.40 6.33
CA GLY A 232 15.40 3.91 7.70
C GLY A 232 16.61 3.48 8.51
N ARG A 233 16.98 4.34 9.46
CA ARG A 233 17.98 4.03 10.46
C ARG A 233 17.41 4.34 11.84
N SER A 234 17.27 3.33 12.67
CA SER A 234 16.84 3.51 14.06
C SER A 234 17.90 4.24 14.86
N THR A 235 17.49 5.23 15.64
CA THR A 235 18.33 5.97 16.56
C THR A 235 18.03 5.51 17.99
N TRP A 236 19.05 5.24 18.75
CA TRP A 236 18.96 4.67 20.09
C TRP A 236 19.68 5.54 21.10
N THR A 237 19.15 5.62 22.33
CA THR A 237 19.86 6.16 23.51
C THR A 237 20.36 5.04 24.40
N GLY A 238 21.35 5.35 25.23
CA GLY A 238 21.91 4.43 26.21
C GLY A 238 23.28 3.91 25.83
N VAL A 239 24.08 3.62 26.84
CA VAL A 239 25.49 3.26 26.72
C VAL A 239 25.70 1.75 26.58
N SER A 240 24.71 0.95 26.96
CA SER A 240 24.79 -0.52 26.90
C SER A 240 23.59 -1.13 26.20
N ASP A 241 23.73 -2.33 25.66
CA ASP A 241 22.67 -3.03 24.95
C ASP A 241 21.41 -3.26 25.81
N ARG A 242 21.55 -3.31 27.12
CA ARG A 242 20.43 -3.49 28.07
C ARG A 242 19.70 -2.19 28.42
N SER A 243 20.34 -1.04 28.20
CA SER A 243 19.78 0.29 28.50
C SER A 243 19.43 1.10 27.27
N ARG A 244 19.44 0.49 26.10
CA ARG A 244 19.08 1.16 24.85
C ARG A 244 17.58 1.37 24.78
N LEU A 245 17.19 2.62 24.57
CA LEU A 245 15.82 3.00 24.25
C LEU A 245 15.75 3.52 22.82
N LEU A 246 14.75 3.11 22.07
CA LEU A 246 14.48 3.66 20.73
C LEU A 246 14.10 5.12 20.88
N GLN A 247 14.88 6.01 20.28
CA GLN A 247 14.55 7.45 20.21
C GLN A 247 13.71 7.80 18.99
N GLY A 248 13.89 7.06 17.90
CA GLY A 248 13.21 7.34 16.67
C GLY A 248 13.85 6.62 15.48
N VAL A 249 13.37 7.00 14.31
CA VAL A 249 13.86 6.50 13.02
C VAL A 249 14.16 7.69 12.13
N ASP A 250 15.39 7.77 11.63
CA ASP A 250 15.73 8.66 10.54
C ASP A 250 15.30 7.99 9.24
N LEU A 251 14.25 8.48 8.63
CA LEU A 251 13.63 7.93 7.45
C LEU A 251 14.08 8.71 6.21
N ARG A 252 14.56 8.00 5.21
CA ARG A 252 14.84 8.53 3.88
C ARG A 252 13.76 8.04 2.92
N VAL A 253 13.04 8.98 2.33
CA VAL A 253 12.00 8.74 1.33
C VAL A 253 12.51 9.18 -0.02
N ARG A 254 12.55 8.26 -0.97
CA ARG A 254 12.97 8.53 -2.34
C ARG A 254 11.88 8.12 -3.31
N VAL A 255 11.49 9.03 -4.21
CA VAL A 255 10.58 8.70 -5.31
C VAL A 255 11.36 7.97 -6.41
N VAL A 256 10.97 6.74 -6.70
CA VAL A 256 11.62 5.88 -7.70
C VAL A 256 10.87 5.89 -9.02
N SER A 257 9.56 6.05 -8.96
CA SER A 257 8.69 6.13 -10.14
C SER A 257 7.59 7.16 -9.91
N PRO A 258 7.26 7.96 -10.89
CA PRO A 258 7.88 8.09 -12.23
C PRO A 258 9.24 8.81 -12.19
N ARG A 259 10.23 8.26 -12.86
CA ARG A 259 11.63 8.75 -12.81
C ARG A 259 11.85 10.16 -13.36
N LYS A 260 10.97 10.68 -14.20
CA LYS A 260 11.26 11.90 -15.00
C LYS A 260 10.76 13.21 -14.40
N ARG A 261 10.01 13.22 -13.28
CA ARG A 261 9.33 14.44 -12.83
C ARG A 261 9.39 14.75 -11.33
N ILE A 262 9.84 13.83 -10.52
CA ILE A 262 9.99 14.04 -9.08
C ILE A 262 11.38 13.55 -8.70
N ASP A 263 12.33 14.47 -8.64
CA ASP A 263 13.65 14.22 -8.07
C ASP A 263 13.54 14.56 -6.58
N GLY A 264 13.01 13.61 -5.81
CA GLY A 264 12.75 13.80 -4.40
C GLY A 264 13.49 12.77 -3.56
N ASP A 265 14.45 13.25 -2.79
CA ASP A 265 15.13 12.52 -1.74
C ASP A 265 14.98 13.32 -0.45
N VAL A 266 14.09 12.88 0.41
CA VAL A 266 13.75 13.60 1.64
C VAL A 266 14.13 12.78 2.84
N ARG A 267 14.69 13.44 3.86
CA ARG A 267 14.96 12.83 5.16
C ARG A 267 13.99 13.40 6.20
N VAL A 268 13.32 12.50 6.90
CA VAL A 268 12.38 12.83 7.96
C VAL A 268 12.77 12.03 9.20
N ARG A 269 12.64 12.66 10.35
CA ARG A 269 12.86 11.99 11.64
C ARG A 269 11.50 11.72 12.28
N ALA A 270 11.20 10.43 12.48
CA ALA A 270 10.11 10.00 13.35
C ALA A 270 10.68 9.81 14.77
N VAL A 271 10.05 10.43 15.74
CA VAL A 271 10.44 10.35 17.16
C VAL A 271 9.53 9.34 17.83
N ALA A 272 10.10 8.44 18.66
CA ALA A 272 9.30 7.56 19.50
C ALA A 272 8.56 8.40 20.55
N PRO A 273 7.29 8.08 20.84
CA PRO A 273 6.48 8.77 21.82
C PRO A 273 7.03 8.64 23.26
#